data_8b2bf834a8356762cbbffc1e9e634117
#
_entry.id   8b2bf834a8356762cbbffc1e9e634117
#
_cell.length_a   1.000
_cell.length_b   1.000
_cell.length_c   1.000
_cell.angle_alpha   90.00
_cell.angle_beta   90.00
_cell.angle_gamma   90.00
#
_symmetry.space_group_name_H-M   'P 1'
#
loop_
_entity.id
_entity.type
_entity.pdbx_description
1 polymer ?
#
loop_
_entity_poly.entity_id
_entity_poly.type
_entity_poly.pdbx_seq_one_letter_code
_entity_poly.pdbx_strand_id
1 'polypeptide(L)'
;MYATHLSCVFCGKEYPIDVVYKCRKCGGVLDVRYDYEKLRDEVDLSGLFSRKEDSLWKYRAFLPVRDSRNIVSLVEGMTPLFRAESLGRVIGLKNLYIKDERRNPTSSFKDRPYSVGVSMAKEFGAKATVAASSGNAAASLAAYSAKAGMDCYIFVHDKVPANRILEIQAYGARVIRVKGYSGEIFEMSLAASEKFGWYNLNTTFYNPYTVEGDKTLGYEIYEQMKFGVPDWIFIPIGTGPLLVGCYKAFKELRDLGLVNALPRMVGVQAEGCAPIAKAFEENKEEVEPWGTPTTIARSVSDTLVGHPEEGTYTLRVIRESKGYAIAVTDEEILEAIDLLAREESVLAEPASATVIAAAKRMAEEKIIDKDEVVVCPITGTGLKDIEIMSKLREKTPLISADIGELERVIETWMK
;
A
#
# COMPACT_ATOMS: atom_id res chain seq x y z
N MET A 1 26.64 2.89 -0.28
CA MET A 1 25.34 3.06 0.41
C MET A 1 25.16 4.52 0.79
N TYR A 2 23.97 5.04 0.58
CA TYR A 2 23.67 6.47 0.74
C TYR A 2 22.72 6.75 1.91
N ALA A 3 22.07 5.73 2.49
CA ALA A 3 21.32 5.89 3.73
C ALA A 3 22.28 6.21 4.90
N THR A 4 22.02 7.29 5.62
CA THR A 4 22.93 7.85 6.64
C THR A 4 22.44 7.60 8.05
N HIS A 5 21.17 7.91 8.34
CA HIS A 5 20.58 7.86 9.68
C HIS A 5 19.05 7.79 9.61
N LEU A 6 18.42 7.55 10.75
CA LEU A 6 16.98 7.71 10.95
C LEU A 6 16.74 9.09 11.59
N SER A 7 15.73 9.81 11.14
CA SER A 7 15.33 11.10 11.71
C SER A 7 13.86 11.11 12.08
N CYS A 8 13.52 11.60 13.27
CA CYS A 8 12.13 11.76 13.67
C CYS A 8 11.45 12.88 12.88
N VAL A 9 10.33 12.58 12.22
CA VAL A 9 9.58 13.55 11.40
C VAL A 9 8.91 14.66 12.22
N PHE A 10 8.78 14.49 13.55
CA PHE A 10 8.13 15.47 14.43
C PHE A 10 9.13 16.34 15.19
N CYS A 11 10.18 15.76 15.77
CA CYS A 11 11.11 16.50 16.64
C CYS A 11 12.54 16.57 16.12
N GLY A 12 12.84 16.02 14.96
CA GLY A 12 14.16 16.06 14.32
C GLY A 12 15.25 15.23 15.02
N LYS A 13 14.91 14.43 16.07
CA LYS A 13 15.92 13.62 16.76
C LYS A 13 16.44 12.52 15.82
N GLU A 14 17.77 12.43 15.72
CA GLU A 14 18.47 11.47 14.87
C GLU A 14 18.91 10.22 15.62
N TYR A 15 18.97 9.11 14.90
CA TYR A 15 19.40 7.79 15.35
C TYR A 15 20.25 7.12 14.27
N PRO A 16 21.19 6.24 14.61
CA PRO A 16 21.90 5.45 13.62
C PRO A 16 20.94 4.52 12.86
N ILE A 17 21.39 4.01 11.71
CA ILE A 17 20.72 2.91 11.01
C ILE A 17 20.88 1.65 11.87
N ASP A 18 19.84 1.33 12.62
CA ASP A 18 19.77 0.25 13.59
C ASP A 18 18.31 -0.16 13.84
N VAL A 19 18.08 -1.17 14.67
CA VAL A 19 16.74 -1.60 15.09
C VAL A 19 16.15 -0.56 16.04
N VAL A 20 15.57 0.49 15.46
CA VAL A 20 14.85 1.55 16.16
C VAL A 20 13.53 1.77 15.46
N TYR A 21 12.44 1.48 16.12
CA TYR A 21 11.11 1.54 15.54
C TYR A 21 10.42 2.89 15.68
N LYS A 22 10.55 3.54 16.85
CA LYS A 22 9.95 4.84 17.14
C LYS A 22 10.96 5.79 17.77
N CYS A 23 10.70 7.07 17.67
CA CYS A 23 11.52 8.10 18.33
C CYS A 23 11.46 7.95 19.85
N ARG A 24 12.61 7.70 20.48
CA ARG A 24 12.71 7.54 21.96
C ARG A 24 12.45 8.84 22.71
N LYS A 25 12.44 10.02 22.04
CA LYS A 25 12.18 11.32 22.64
C LYS A 25 10.70 11.68 22.68
N CYS A 26 9.96 11.41 21.60
CA CYS A 26 8.57 11.86 21.46
C CYS A 26 7.59 10.77 20.98
N GLY A 27 8.03 9.53 20.81
CA GLY A 27 7.19 8.44 20.29
C GLY A 27 6.89 8.52 18.78
N GLY A 28 7.33 9.57 18.10
CA GLY A 28 6.96 9.83 16.70
C GLY A 28 7.62 8.92 15.70
N VAL A 29 7.13 9.02 14.45
CA VAL A 29 7.58 8.26 13.28
C VAL A 29 9.03 8.59 12.92
N LEU A 30 9.80 7.57 12.53
CA LEU A 30 11.17 7.69 12.03
C LEU A 30 11.18 7.57 10.52
N ASP A 31 12.02 8.35 9.87
CA ASP A 31 12.24 8.36 8.42
C ASP A 31 13.73 8.11 8.12
N VAL A 32 14.02 7.31 7.10
CA VAL A 32 15.39 7.04 6.64
C VAL A 32 15.90 8.22 5.84
N ARG A 33 17.06 8.75 6.21
CA ARG A 33 17.73 9.88 5.54
C ARG A 33 18.89 9.41 4.69
N TYR A 34 19.10 10.10 3.56
CA TYR A 34 20.10 9.78 2.56
C TYR A 34 21.02 10.97 2.30
N ASP A 35 22.23 10.68 1.91
CA ASP A 35 23.19 11.63 1.36
C ASP A 35 22.94 11.77 -0.16
N TYR A 36 22.08 12.72 -0.53
CA TYR A 36 21.70 12.95 -1.93
C TYR A 36 22.81 13.62 -2.75
N GLU A 37 23.72 14.36 -2.13
CA GLU A 37 24.88 14.94 -2.82
C GLU A 37 25.80 13.82 -3.28
N LYS A 38 26.20 12.96 -2.36
CA LYS A 38 27.01 11.78 -2.67
C LYS A 38 26.32 10.84 -3.66
N LEU A 39 25.01 10.62 -3.54
CA LEU A 39 24.25 9.80 -4.46
C LEU A 39 24.27 10.39 -5.87
N ARG A 40 24.12 11.71 -6.02
CA ARG A 40 24.18 12.41 -7.31
C ARG A 40 25.54 12.29 -7.96
N ASP A 41 26.62 12.37 -7.16
CA ASP A 41 27.99 12.35 -7.64
C ASP A 41 28.47 10.95 -8.05
N GLU A 42 27.99 9.91 -7.37
CA GLU A 42 28.50 8.54 -7.54
C GLU A 42 27.59 7.64 -8.39
N VAL A 43 26.30 7.98 -8.57
CA VAL A 43 25.33 7.15 -9.29
C VAL A 43 25.03 7.73 -10.66
N ASP A 44 25.24 6.94 -11.70
CA ASP A 44 24.70 7.27 -13.03
C ASP A 44 23.15 7.13 -12.99
N LEU A 45 22.47 8.24 -12.68
CA LEU A 45 21.02 8.27 -12.56
C LEU A 45 20.32 8.00 -13.90
N SER A 46 20.91 8.47 -15.01
CA SER A 46 20.33 8.23 -16.34
C SER A 46 20.42 6.76 -16.73
N GLY A 47 21.57 6.12 -16.48
CA GLY A 47 21.79 4.70 -16.68
C GLY A 47 20.92 3.85 -15.73
N LEU A 48 20.73 4.29 -14.49
CA LEU A 48 19.88 3.58 -13.51
C LEU A 48 18.45 3.46 -14.01
N PHE A 49 17.83 4.58 -14.39
CA PHE A 49 16.45 4.57 -14.87
C PHE A 49 16.27 3.93 -16.26
N SER A 50 17.33 3.89 -17.08
CA SER A 50 17.32 3.25 -18.40
C SER A 50 17.60 1.74 -18.36
N ARG A 51 18.13 1.23 -17.24
CA ARG A 51 18.48 -0.18 -17.08
C ARG A 51 17.22 -1.04 -17.02
N LYS A 52 17.26 -2.18 -17.72
CA LYS A 52 16.21 -3.21 -17.60
C LYS A 52 16.56 -4.13 -16.44
N GLU A 53 15.81 -4.03 -15.38
CA GLU A 53 15.82 -4.94 -14.23
C GLU A 53 14.37 -5.27 -13.87
N ASP A 54 14.11 -6.49 -13.43
CA ASP A 54 12.76 -7.02 -13.28
C ASP A 54 12.19 -6.87 -11.86
N SER A 55 12.89 -6.14 -10.97
CA SER A 55 12.45 -5.93 -9.59
C SER A 55 12.71 -4.52 -9.08
N LEU A 56 12.07 -4.17 -7.96
CA LEU A 56 12.29 -2.90 -7.26
C LEU A 56 13.76 -2.68 -6.84
N TRP A 57 14.56 -3.74 -6.78
CA TRP A 57 15.98 -3.65 -6.42
C TRP A 57 16.84 -2.96 -7.49
N LYS A 58 16.26 -2.68 -8.63
CA LYS A 58 16.79 -1.70 -9.59
C LYS A 58 17.16 -0.38 -8.89
N TYR A 59 16.32 0.04 -7.95
CA TYR A 59 16.46 1.30 -7.20
C TYR A 59 17.28 1.14 -5.91
N ARG A 60 18.11 0.10 -5.77
CA ARG A 60 18.86 -0.19 -4.53
C ARG A 60 19.73 0.97 -4.02
N ALA A 61 20.17 1.87 -4.90
CA ALA A 61 20.91 3.06 -4.50
C ALA A 61 20.11 3.98 -3.56
N PHE A 62 18.79 3.94 -3.66
CA PHE A 62 17.83 4.68 -2.84
C PHE A 62 17.28 3.84 -1.68
N LEU A 63 17.81 2.65 -1.42
CA LEU A 63 17.31 1.75 -0.39
C LEU A 63 18.35 1.54 0.72
N PRO A 64 17.92 1.21 1.96
CA PRO A 64 18.79 1.20 3.13
C PRO A 64 19.66 -0.04 3.28
N VAL A 65 19.49 -1.07 2.44
CA VAL A 65 20.24 -2.33 2.52
C VAL A 65 21.68 -2.11 2.06
N ARG A 66 22.64 -2.39 2.94
CA ARG A 66 24.10 -2.19 2.69
C ARG A 66 24.69 -3.30 1.87
N ASP A 67 24.48 -4.54 2.34
CA ASP A 67 25.05 -5.72 1.72
C ASP A 67 24.04 -6.37 0.78
N SER A 68 24.37 -6.42 -0.52
CA SER A 68 23.48 -7.04 -1.51
C SER A 68 23.18 -8.52 -1.24
N ARG A 69 24.01 -9.22 -0.45
CA ARG A 69 23.76 -10.61 -0.01
C ARG A 69 22.58 -10.72 0.94
N ASN A 70 22.17 -9.63 1.55
CA ASN A 70 21.00 -9.57 2.43
C ASN A 70 19.70 -9.27 1.69
N ILE A 71 19.76 -8.96 0.40
CA ILE A 71 18.56 -8.74 -0.42
C ILE A 71 17.72 -10.02 -0.47
N VAL A 72 16.45 -9.85 -0.11
CA VAL A 72 15.42 -10.90 -0.19
C VAL A 72 14.38 -10.44 -1.21
N SER A 73 14.36 -11.08 -2.37
CA SER A 73 13.47 -10.72 -3.47
C SER A 73 12.72 -11.94 -4.00
N LEU A 74 11.48 -11.73 -4.38
CA LEU A 74 10.62 -12.63 -5.16
C LEU A 74 10.33 -12.02 -6.55
N VAL A 75 11.16 -11.07 -7.00
CA VAL A 75 11.02 -10.30 -8.25
C VAL A 75 9.78 -9.39 -8.21
N GLU A 76 9.57 -8.76 -7.07
CA GLU A 76 8.50 -7.77 -6.84
C GLU A 76 8.83 -6.41 -7.46
N GLY A 77 7.78 -5.63 -7.70
CA GLY A 77 7.89 -4.34 -8.38
C GLY A 77 7.83 -4.46 -9.90
N MET A 78 8.23 -3.41 -10.59
CA MET A 78 8.15 -3.27 -12.05
C MET A 78 6.76 -3.64 -12.61
N THR A 79 5.73 -3.38 -11.81
CA THR A 79 4.34 -3.68 -12.13
C THR A 79 3.83 -2.82 -13.28
N PRO A 80 2.87 -3.27 -14.09
CA PRO A 80 2.38 -2.50 -15.23
C PRO A 80 1.77 -1.16 -14.83
N LEU A 81 2.09 -0.11 -15.59
CA LEU A 81 1.37 1.14 -15.64
C LEU A 81 0.76 1.27 -17.03
N PHE A 82 -0.55 1.40 -17.12
CA PHE A 82 -1.24 1.53 -18.41
C PHE A 82 -2.36 2.57 -18.36
N ARG A 83 -2.68 3.14 -19.51
CA ARG A 83 -3.77 4.09 -19.65
C ARG A 83 -5.10 3.36 -19.64
N ALA A 84 -6.00 3.75 -18.75
CA ALA A 84 -7.35 3.20 -18.60
C ALA A 84 -8.33 3.98 -19.47
N GLU A 85 -8.30 3.73 -20.78
CA GLU A 85 -9.06 4.54 -21.76
C GLU A 85 -10.57 4.36 -21.64
N SER A 86 -11.04 3.14 -21.42
CA SER A 86 -12.47 2.84 -21.31
C SER A 86 -13.04 3.41 -20.02
N LEU A 87 -12.41 3.10 -18.89
CA LEU A 87 -12.79 3.63 -17.59
C LEU A 87 -12.69 5.15 -17.55
N GLY A 88 -11.63 5.72 -18.11
CA GLY A 88 -11.42 7.17 -18.17
C GLY A 88 -12.56 7.89 -18.91
N ARG A 89 -13.09 7.30 -20.00
CA ARG A 89 -14.28 7.84 -20.69
C ARG A 89 -15.52 7.81 -19.81
N VAL A 90 -15.71 6.72 -19.05
CA VAL A 90 -16.88 6.55 -18.17
C VAL A 90 -16.88 7.56 -17.04
N ILE A 91 -15.71 7.80 -16.40
CA ILE A 91 -15.60 8.71 -15.25
C ILE A 91 -15.18 10.15 -15.62
N GLY A 92 -15.00 10.44 -16.90
CA GLY A 92 -14.73 11.80 -17.39
C GLY A 92 -13.27 12.26 -17.29
N LEU A 93 -12.30 11.34 -17.11
CA LEU A 93 -10.87 11.65 -17.04
C LEU A 93 -10.13 11.12 -18.27
N LYS A 94 -9.60 12.00 -19.11
CA LYS A 94 -8.93 11.62 -20.36
C LYS A 94 -7.59 10.91 -20.16
N ASN A 95 -6.86 11.25 -19.10
CA ASN A 95 -5.51 10.78 -18.81
C ASN A 95 -5.47 10.00 -17.50
N LEU A 96 -6.39 9.04 -17.36
CA LEU A 96 -6.41 8.10 -16.25
C LEU A 96 -5.43 6.95 -16.50
N TYR A 97 -4.58 6.66 -15.53
CA TYR A 97 -3.64 5.55 -15.56
C TYR A 97 -3.85 4.63 -14.36
N ILE A 98 -3.79 3.33 -14.60
CA ILE A 98 -3.79 2.29 -13.55
C ILE A 98 -2.38 1.75 -13.38
N LYS A 99 -1.90 1.74 -12.13
CA LYS A 99 -0.69 1.03 -11.70
C LYS A 99 -1.11 -0.29 -11.07
N ASP A 100 -0.90 -1.41 -11.78
CA ASP A 100 -1.46 -2.71 -11.40
C ASP A 100 -0.58 -3.48 -10.40
N GLU A 101 -0.64 -3.10 -9.12
CA GLU A 101 0.11 -3.72 -8.03
C GLU A 101 -0.34 -5.17 -7.70
N ARG A 102 -1.44 -5.63 -8.28
CA ARG A 102 -1.89 -7.03 -8.17
C ARG A 102 -0.92 -8.02 -8.84
N ARG A 103 -0.02 -7.50 -9.68
CA ARG A 103 0.97 -8.29 -10.42
C ARG A 103 2.22 -8.62 -9.59
N ASN A 104 2.30 -8.12 -8.36
CA ASN A 104 3.34 -8.55 -7.43
C ASN A 104 3.19 -10.03 -7.02
N PRO A 105 4.26 -10.69 -6.55
CA PRO A 105 4.29 -12.12 -6.25
C PRO A 105 3.18 -12.64 -5.34
N THR A 106 2.80 -11.89 -4.29
CA THR A 106 1.66 -12.24 -3.43
C THR A 106 0.38 -11.46 -3.77
N SER A 107 0.29 -10.96 -5.01
CA SER A 107 -0.87 -10.28 -5.59
C SER A 107 -1.28 -9.00 -4.85
N SER A 108 -0.32 -8.28 -4.25
CA SER A 108 -0.53 -6.96 -3.65
C SER A 108 0.76 -6.14 -3.56
N PHE A 109 0.61 -4.81 -3.40
CA PHE A 109 1.73 -3.89 -3.21
C PHE A 109 2.58 -4.21 -1.97
N LYS A 110 2.05 -4.99 -1.02
CA LYS A 110 2.74 -5.33 0.23
C LYS A 110 4.08 -6.04 0.00
N ASP A 111 4.29 -6.61 -1.16
CA ASP A 111 5.58 -7.19 -1.51
C ASP A 111 6.72 -6.17 -1.52
N ARG A 112 6.44 -4.90 -1.82
CA ARG A 112 7.43 -3.82 -1.78
C ARG A 112 7.97 -3.56 -0.38
N PRO A 113 7.14 -3.22 0.63
CA PRO A 113 7.62 -2.98 1.99
C PRO A 113 8.24 -4.23 2.63
N TYR A 114 7.73 -5.44 2.33
CA TYR A 114 8.28 -6.64 2.94
C TYR A 114 9.56 -7.15 2.31
N SER A 115 9.78 -6.92 1.01
CA SER A 115 11.08 -7.18 0.39
C SER A 115 12.19 -6.39 1.09
N VAL A 116 11.99 -5.08 1.27
CA VAL A 116 12.97 -4.23 1.94
C VAL A 116 13.02 -4.50 3.44
N GLY A 117 11.88 -4.63 4.12
CA GLY A 117 11.80 -4.87 5.55
C GLY A 117 12.47 -6.19 5.98
N VAL A 118 12.24 -7.29 5.25
CA VAL A 118 12.87 -8.59 5.54
C VAL A 118 14.35 -8.57 5.16
N SER A 119 14.74 -7.84 4.11
CA SER A 119 16.17 -7.63 3.78
C SER A 119 16.89 -6.89 4.92
N MET A 120 16.26 -5.88 5.53
CA MET A 120 16.81 -5.20 6.70
C MET A 120 16.82 -6.09 7.93
N ALA A 121 15.80 -6.95 8.14
CA ALA A 121 15.83 -7.96 9.19
C ALA A 121 17.06 -8.85 9.07
N LYS A 122 17.37 -9.30 7.85
CA LYS A 122 18.56 -10.11 7.53
C LYS A 122 19.86 -9.31 7.75
N GLU A 123 19.88 -8.04 7.35
CA GLU A 123 21.01 -7.12 7.57
C GLU A 123 21.34 -6.98 9.06
N PHE A 124 20.33 -6.92 9.93
CA PHE A 124 20.48 -6.86 11.39
C PHE A 124 20.66 -8.24 12.05
N GLY A 125 20.73 -9.32 11.27
CA GLY A 125 20.95 -10.67 11.80
C GLY A 125 19.75 -11.29 12.53
N ALA A 126 18.53 -10.77 12.30
CA ALA A 126 17.32 -11.32 12.89
C ALA A 126 17.10 -12.78 12.47
N LYS A 127 16.58 -13.61 13.38
CA LYS A 127 16.26 -15.00 13.12
C LYS A 127 14.78 -15.24 12.86
N ALA A 128 13.95 -14.31 13.32
CA ALA A 128 12.51 -14.41 13.17
C ALA A 128 11.88 -13.03 12.95
N THR A 129 10.76 -13.02 12.26
CA THR A 129 9.92 -11.85 12.02
C THR A 129 8.58 -12.00 12.72
N VAL A 130 7.93 -10.88 13.04
CA VAL A 130 6.60 -10.88 13.65
C VAL A 130 5.74 -9.73 13.10
N ALA A 131 4.45 -10.00 12.91
CA ALA A 131 3.45 -8.97 12.65
C ALA A 131 2.04 -9.39 13.15
N ALA A 132 1.20 -8.37 13.37
CA ALA A 132 -0.23 -8.52 13.62
C ALA A 132 -1.01 -8.18 12.35
N SER A 133 -1.43 -9.17 11.59
CA SER A 133 -2.21 -8.98 10.36
C SER A 133 -2.83 -10.29 9.88
N SER A 134 -3.99 -10.21 9.24
CA SER A 134 -4.65 -11.36 8.59
C SER A 134 -4.87 -11.16 7.08
N GLY A 135 -4.32 -10.09 6.51
CA GLY A 135 -4.52 -9.70 5.11
C GLY A 135 -3.24 -9.79 4.28
N ASN A 136 -3.17 -8.94 3.25
CA ASN A 136 -2.05 -8.85 2.30
C ASN A 136 -0.68 -8.74 2.98
N ALA A 137 -0.63 -8.02 4.11
CA ALA A 137 0.57 -7.84 4.90
C ALA A 137 1.13 -9.15 5.46
N ALA A 138 0.26 -9.96 6.06
CA ALA A 138 0.66 -11.25 6.63
C ALA A 138 1.09 -12.23 5.54
N ALA A 139 0.37 -12.29 4.40
CA ALA A 139 0.72 -13.15 3.28
C ALA A 139 2.10 -12.79 2.71
N SER A 140 2.34 -11.50 2.47
CA SER A 140 3.63 -11.04 1.97
C SER A 140 4.75 -11.27 2.97
N LEU A 141 4.59 -10.89 4.25
CA LEU A 141 5.60 -11.16 5.27
C LEU A 141 5.96 -12.65 5.37
N ALA A 142 4.96 -13.53 5.35
CA ALA A 142 5.18 -14.96 5.37
C ALA A 142 6.02 -15.44 4.19
N ALA A 143 5.69 -14.99 2.97
CA ALA A 143 6.40 -15.35 1.75
C ALA A 143 7.87 -14.88 1.76
N TYR A 144 8.13 -13.62 2.13
CA TYR A 144 9.49 -13.07 2.19
C TYR A 144 10.31 -13.66 3.34
N SER A 145 9.70 -13.94 4.49
CA SER A 145 10.38 -14.63 5.61
C SER A 145 10.77 -16.05 5.21
N ALA A 146 9.89 -16.78 4.54
CA ALA A 146 10.20 -18.12 3.99
C ALA A 146 11.38 -18.05 3.00
N LYS A 147 11.36 -17.08 2.07
CA LYS A 147 12.44 -16.85 1.12
C LYS A 147 13.78 -16.53 1.81
N ALA A 148 13.73 -15.82 2.94
CA ALA A 148 14.90 -15.48 3.75
C ALA A 148 15.39 -16.64 4.65
N GLY A 149 14.64 -17.73 4.79
CA GLY A 149 14.90 -18.80 5.73
C GLY A 149 14.73 -18.39 7.19
N MET A 150 13.82 -17.44 7.47
CA MET A 150 13.51 -16.93 8.79
C MET A 150 12.19 -17.53 9.31
N ASP A 151 12.11 -17.79 10.61
CA ASP A 151 10.82 -18.04 11.26
C ASP A 151 9.91 -16.82 11.13
N CYS A 152 8.62 -17.05 10.89
CA CYS A 152 7.62 -15.99 10.78
C CYS A 152 6.47 -16.26 11.73
N TYR A 153 6.17 -15.30 12.61
CA TYR A 153 5.07 -15.34 13.57
C TYR A 153 4.01 -14.31 13.24
N ILE A 154 2.79 -14.77 13.00
CA ILE A 154 1.67 -13.89 12.62
C ILE A 154 0.57 -13.98 13.66
N PHE A 155 0.24 -12.87 14.28
CA PHE A 155 -0.89 -12.74 15.20
C PHE A 155 -2.14 -12.31 14.42
N VAL A 156 -3.22 -13.06 14.59
CA VAL A 156 -4.51 -12.77 13.94
C VAL A 156 -5.64 -12.79 14.95
N HIS A 157 -6.71 -12.05 14.67
CA HIS A 157 -7.93 -12.12 15.46
C HIS A 157 -8.54 -13.55 15.39
N ASP A 158 -9.12 -14.04 16.48
CA ASP A 158 -9.68 -15.39 16.58
C ASP A 158 -10.83 -15.66 15.59
N LYS A 159 -11.54 -14.61 15.14
CA LYS A 159 -12.64 -14.68 14.17
C LYS A 159 -12.21 -14.60 12.69
N VAL A 160 -10.91 -14.54 12.41
CA VAL A 160 -10.43 -14.50 11.01
C VAL A 160 -10.81 -15.79 10.29
N PRO A 161 -11.42 -15.70 9.09
CA PRO A 161 -11.80 -16.88 8.30
C PRO A 161 -10.61 -17.77 7.96
N ALA A 162 -10.84 -19.10 7.93
CA ALA A 162 -9.77 -20.07 7.71
C ALA A 162 -9.07 -19.90 6.37
N ASN A 163 -9.78 -19.51 5.29
CA ASN A 163 -9.21 -19.28 3.97
C ASN A 163 -8.13 -18.21 3.95
N ARG A 164 -8.26 -17.14 4.76
CA ARG A 164 -7.22 -16.11 4.89
C ARG A 164 -5.97 -16.60 5.62
N ILE A 165 -6.13 -17.56 6.54
CA ILE A 165 -5.02 -18.14 7.27
C ILE A 165 -4.25 -19.14 6.42
N LEU A 166 -4.93 -19.87 5.54
CA LEU A 166 -4.33 -20.91 4.70
C LEU A 166 -3.19 -20.37 3.81
N GLU A 167 -3.37 -19.21 3.18
CA GLU A 167 -2.31 -18.59 2.38
C GLU A 167 -1.05 -18.31 3.23
N ILE A 168 -1.24 -17.74 4.42
CA ILE A 168 -0.16 -17.40 5.35
C ILE A 168 0.58 -18.66 5.81
N GLN A 169 -0.17 -19.71 6.16
CA GLN A 169 0.38 -20.99 6.59
C GLN A 169 1.06 -21.76 5.45
N ALA A 170 0.57 -21.62 4.21
CA ALA A 170 1.18 -22.25 3.03
C ALA A 170 2.62 -21.77 2.80
N TYR A 171 2.94 -20.52 3.17
CA TYR A 171 4.31 -19.99 3.16
C TYR A 171 5.13 -20.40 4.42
N GLY A 172 4.57 -21.23 5.32
CA GLY A 172 5.27 -21.75 6.49
C GLY A 172 5.24 -20.87 7.74
N ALA A 173 4.47 -19.78 7.76
CA ALA A 173 4.35 -18.94 8.95
C ALA A 173 3.57 -19.63 10.07
N ARG A 174 3.98 -19.37 11.30
CA ARG A 174 3.30 -19.82 12.53
C ARG A 174 2.22 -18.81 12.89
N VAL A 175 0.97 -19.16 12.61
CA VAL A 175 -0.19 -18.28 12.85
C VAL A 175 -0.76 -18.53 14.25
N ILE A 176 -0.89 -17.46 15.02
CA ILE A 176 -1.42 -17.46 16.39
C ILE A 176 -2.72 -16.68 16.40
N ARG A 177 -3.82 -17.36 16.74
CA ARG A 177 -5.14 -16.73 16.93
C ARG A 177 -5.25 -16.14 18.32
N VAL A 178 -5.60 -14.86 18.39
CA VAL A 178 -5.70 -14.11 19.65
C VAL A 178 -7.14 -13.65 19.84
N LYS A 179 -7.70 -13.87 21.02
CA LYS A 179 -8.96 -13.27 21.46
C LYS A 179 -8.68 -11.86 21.94
N GLY A 180 -9.36 -10.87 21.40
CA GLY A 180 -9.16 -9.47 21.76
C GLY A 180 -9.51 -8.52 20.61
N TYR A 181 -9.28 -7.24 20.80
CA TYR A 181 -9.45 -6.22 19.77
C TYR A 181 -8.16 -6.08 18.94
N SER A 182 -8.27 -5.49 17.76
CA SER A 182 -7.11 -5.30 16.85
C SER A 182 -5.94 -4.58 17.52
N GLY A 183 -6.21 -3.56 18.34
CA GLY A 183 -5.17 -2.87 19.11
C GLY A 183 -4.44 -3.77 20.11
N GLU A 184 -5.16 -4.64 20.84
CA GLU A 184 -4.54 -5.59 21.78
C GLU A 184 -3.67 -6.63 21.07
N ILE A 185 -4.09 -7.06 19.86
CA ILE A 185 -3.31 -7.99 19.04
C ILE A 185 -2.04 -7.32 18.53
N PHE A 186 -2.14 -6.05 18.15
CA PHE A 186 -1.00 -5.24 17.76
C PHE A 186 -0.01 -5.09 18.93
N GLU A 187 -0.46 -4.65 20.10
CA GLU A 187 0.35 -4.53 21.32
C GLU A 187 0.99 -5.87 21.72
N MET A 188 0.26 -6.99 21.58
CA MET A 188 0.79 -8.31 21.82
C MET A 188 1.95 -8.65 20.87
N SER A 189 1.88 -8.22 19.60
CA SER A 189 2.97 -8.41 18.64
C SER A 189 4.20 -7.58 19.01
N LEU A 190 4.01 -6.38 19.57
CA LEU A 190 5.11 -5.55 20.08
C LEU A 190 5.78 -6.22 21.29
N ALA A 191 4.99 -6.63 22.28
CA ALA A 191 5.50 -7.30 23.48
C ALA A 191 6.23 -8.62 23.14
N ALA A 192 5.73 -9.37 22.16
CA ALA A 192 6.39 -10.59 21.67
C ALA A 192 7.73 -10.27 20.98
N SER A 193 7.77 -9.21 20.16
CA SER A 193 9.00 -8.72 19.53
C SER A 193 10.08 -8.44 20.57
N GLU A 194 9.77 -7.67 21.61
CA GLU A 194 10.70 -7.34 22.69
C GLU A 194 11.13 -8.58 23.47
N LYS A 195 10.17 -9.42 23.88
CA LYS A 195 10.43 -10.58 24.73
C LYS A 195 11.28 -11.66 24.07
N PHE A 196 11.05 -11.90 22.77
CA PHE A 196 11.67 -13.01 22.03
C PHE A 196 12.78 -12.53 21.07
N GLY A 197 13.02 -11.22 20.96
CA GLY A 197 13.99 -10.65 20.03
C GLY A 197 13.59 -10.83 18.56
N TRP A 198 12.29 -10.89 18.26
CA TRP A 198 11.80 -11.00 16.89
C TRP A 198 11.78 -9.63 16.20
N TYR A 199 12.16 -9.59 14.95
CA TYR A 199 12.13 -8.34 14.17
C TYR A 199 10.69 -7.98 13.79
N ASN A 200 10.23 -6.82 14.26
CA ASN A 200 8.86 -6.40 14.07
C ASN A 200 8.66 -5.77 12.69
N LEU A 201 7.68 -6.30 11.96
CA LEU A 201 7.29 -5.86 10.62
C LEU A 201 5.78 -5.61 10.52
N ASN A 202 5.20 -4.97 11.55
CA ASN A 202 3.84 -4.46 11.44
C ASN A 202 3.74 -3.43 10.30
N THR A 203 2.61 -3.44 9.59
CA THR A 203 2.38 -2.67 8.36
C THR A 203 1.95 -1.23 8.56
N THR A 204 2.45 -0.60 9.59
CA THR A 204 2.28 0.84 9.84
C THR A 204 3.63 1.53 9.63
N PHE A 205 3.77 2.77 10.08
CA PHE A 205 5.08 3.42 10.14
C PHE A 205 5.96 2.90 11.28
N TYR A 206 5.52 1.86 12.00
CA TYR A 206 6.27 1.33 13.13
C TYR A 206 7.70 0.92 12.74
N ASN A 207 7.85 0.26 11.60
CA ASN A 207 9.17 -0.06 11.06
C ASN A 207 9.55 0.93 9.95
N PRO A 208 10.54 1.81 10.15
CA PRO A 208 10.88 2.86 9.19
C PRO A 208 11.39 2.34 7.84
N TYR A 209 11.93 1.13 7.81
CA TYR A 209 12.52 0.56 6.61
C TYR A 209 11.47 0.02 5.61
N THR A 210 10.26 -0.27 6.08
CA THR A 210 9.18 -0.73 5.19
C THR A 210 8.72 0.38 4.24
N VAL A 211 8.70 1.62 4.68
CA VAL A 211 8.34 2.80 3.85
C VAL A 211 9.30 2.97 2.67
N GLU A 212 10.55 2.54 2.83
CA GLU A 212 11.54 2.59 1.74
C GLU A 212 11.20 1.62 0.61
N GLY A 213 10.55 0.50 0.91
CA GLY A 213 9.99 -0.39 -0.09
C GLY A 213 8.80 0.24 -0.82
N ASP A 214 7.88 0.84 -0.07
CA ASP A 214 6.72 1.57 -0.60
C ASP A 214 7.14 2.73 -1.53
N LYS A 215 8.24 3.39 -1.22
CA LYS A 215 8.84 4.47 -2.00
C LYS A 215 9.09 4.09 -3.46
N THR A 216 9.44 2.82 -3.72
CA THR A 216 9.76 2.35 -5.07
C THR A 216 8.61 2.46 -6.05
N LEU A 217 7.36 2.53 -5.58
CA LEU A 217 6.18 2.81 -6.41
C LEU A 217 6.32 4.15 -7.15
N GLY A 218 6.80 5.19 -6.46
CA GLY A 218 6.98 6.53 -7.05
C GLY A 218 8.05 6.54 -8.14
N TYR A 219 9.17 5.84 -7.95
CA TYR A 219 10.21 5.74 -8.98
C TYR A 219 9.72 5.00 -10.22
N GLU A 220 8.96 3.93 -10.05
CA GLU A 220 8.38 3.21 -11.19
C GLU A 220 7.36 4.05 -11.95
N ILE A 221 6.50 4.80 -11.25
CA ILE A 221 5.55 5.72 -11.89
C ILE A 221 6.33 6.76 -12.72
N TYR A 222 7.34 7.41 -12.14
CA TYR A 222 8.18 8.37 -12.84
C TYR A 222 8.80 7.79 -14.11
N GLU A 223 9.41 6.62 -14.02
CA GLU A 223 10.05 5.95 -15.15
C GLU A 223 9.02 5.56 -16.23
N GLN A 224 7.91 4.94 -15.84
CA GLN A 224 6.88 4.45 -16.74
C GLN A 224 6.06 5.59 -17.38
N MET A 225 6.00 6.75 -16.73
CA MET A 225 5.47 8.00 -17.30
C MET A 225 6.49 8.71 -18.21
N LYS A 226 7.53 8.00 -18.68
CA LYS A 226 8.61 8.54 -19.52
C LYS A 226 9.29 9.74 -18.88
N PHE A 227 9.59 9.63 -17.60
CA PHE A 227 10.23 10.65 -16.77
C PHE A 227 9.37 11.91 -16.55
N GLY A 228 8.05 11.75 -16.64
CA GLY A 228 7.06 12.77 -16.29
C GLY A 228 6.55 12.63 -14.85
N VAL A 229 5.94 13.71 -14.37
CA VAL A 229 5.26 13.75 -13.07
C VAL A 229 3.76 13.82 -13.33
N PRO A 230 2.94 12.91 -12.79
CA PRO A 230 1.49 13.03 -12.89
C PRO A 230 0.98 14.20 -12.06
N ASP A 231 -0.18 14.75 -12.41
CA ASP A 231 -0.81 15.82 -11.64
C ASP A 231 -1.34 15.30 -10.29
N TRP A 232 -1.92 14.10 -10.32
CA TRP A 232 -2.53 13.47 -9.15
C TRP A 232 -2.13 11.99 -9.01
N ILE A 233 -1.84 11.58 -7.77
CA ILE A 233 -1.68 10.15 -7.42
C ILE A 233 -2.64 9.83 -6.28
N PHE A 234 -3.56 8.90 -6.54
CA PHE A 234 -4.55 8.41 -5.56
C PHE A 234 -4.00 7.18 -4.85
N ILE A 235 -4.00 7.18 -3.53
CA ILE A 235 -3.51 6.04 -2.73
C ILE A 235 -4.57 5.63 -1.71
N PRO A 236 -4.98 4.35 -1.66
CA PRO A 236 -5.83 3.85 -0.58
C PRO A 236 -5.01 3.82 0.71
N ILE A 237 -5.53 4.43 1.78
CA ILE A 237 -4.77 4.58 3.03
C ILE A 237 -5.50 4.02 4.25
N GLY A 238 -4.80 3.21 5.04
CA GLY A 238 -5.09 3.04 6.47
C GLY A 238 -4.33 4.10 7.26
N THR A 239 -3.09 3.80 7.66
CA THR A 239 -2.15 4.78 8.26
C THR A 239 -1.43 5.64 7.23
N GLY A 240 -1.12 5.13 6.02
CA GLY A 240 -0.63 5.88 4.87
C GLY A 240 0.83 5.70 4.42
N PRO A 241 1.58 4.64 4.82
CA PRO A 241 3.00 4.47 4.45
C PRO A 241 3.24 4.49 2.93
N LEU A 242 2.37 3.85 2.15
CA LEU A 242 2.46 3.83 0.69
C LEU A 242 2.36 5.25 0.09
N LEU A 243 1.45 6.08 0.61
CA LEU A 243 1.29 7.46 0.17
C LEU A 243 2.55 8.28 0.47
N VAL A 244 3.01 8.18 1.71
CA VAL A 244 4.21 8.91 2.17
C VAL A 244 5.45 8.45 1.43
N GLY A 245 5.64 7.14 1.26
CA GLY A 245 6.75 6.58 0.49
C GLY A 245 6.73 7.03 -0.96
N CYS A 246 5.59 6.93 -1.64
CA CYS A 246 5.42 7.36 -3.02
C CYS A 246 5.77 8.86 -3.18
N TYR A 247 5.27 9.73 -2.31
CA TYR A 247 5.59 11.15 -2.33
C TYR A 247 7.06 11.42 -2.03
N LYS A 248 7.65 10.69 -1.08
CA LYS A 248 9.08 10.75 -0.77
C LYS A 248 9.94 10.49 -2.01
N ALA A 249 9.58 9.51 -2.84
CA ALA A 249 10.31 9.24 -4.08
C ALA A 249 10.33 10.48 -5.01
N PHE A 250 9.21 11.15 -5.20
CA PHE A 250 9.16 12.37 -6.02
C PHE A 250 9.94 13.53 -5.40
N LYS A 251 9.95 13.65 -4.06
CA LYS A 251 10.81 14.64 -3.37
C LYS A 251 12.29 14.35 -3.62
N GLU A 252 12.71 13.09 -3.53
CA GLU A 252 14.07 12.67 -3.82
C GLU A 252 14.47 12.92 -5.29
N LEU A 253 13.56 12.64 -6.24
CA LEU A 253 13.78 12.95 -7.65
C LEU A 253 13.94 14.48 -7.88
N ARG A 254 13.17 15.31 -7.18
CA ARG A 254 13.31 16.76 -7.23
C ARG A 254 14.65 17.22 -6.63
N ASP A 255 15.00 16.71 -5.47
CA ASP A 255 16.25 17.09 -4.77
C ASP A 255 17.50 16.64 -5.55
N LEU A 256 17.37 15.62 -6.40
CA LEU A 256 18.38 15.19 -7.37
C LEU A 256 18.34 15.97 -8.69
N GLY A 257 17.39 16.88 -8.88
CA GLY A 257 17.25 17.69 -10.08
C GLY A 257 16.66 16.97 -11.29
N LEU A 258 16.01 15.81 -11.09
CA LEU A 258 15.40 15.02 -12.15
C LEU A 258 13.98 15.48 -12.51
N VAL A 259 13.27 16.11 -11.57
CA VAL A 259 11.95 16.71 -11.78
C VAL A 259 11.86 18.09 -11.15
N ASN A 260 10.99 18.95 -11.71
CA ASN A 260 10.76 20.31 -11.20
C ASN A 260 9.40 20.47 -10.50
N ALA A 261 8.52 19.48 -10.64
CA ALA A 261 7.19 19.46 -10.04
C ALA A 261 7.02 18.25 -9.11
N LEU A 262 6.03 18.31 -8.24
CA LEU A 262 5.63 17.21 -7.36
C LEU A 262 4.16 16.88 -7.62
N PRO A 263 3.75 15.61 -7.53
CA PRO A 263 2.35 15.23 -7.67
C PRO A 263 1.53 15.68 -6.46
N ARG A 264 0.26 15.97 -6.67
CA ARG A 264 -0.72 16.12 -5.59
C ARG A 264 -1.16 14.72 -5.14
N MET A 265 -1.00 14.41 -3.87
CA MET A 265 -1.32 13.10 -3.30
C MET A 265 -2.75 13.07 -2.77
N VAL A 266 -3.54 12.11 -3.21
CA VAL A 266 -4.89 11.90 -2.68
C VAL A 266 -4.89 10.66 -1.79
N GLY A 267 -5.12 10.87 -0.49
CA GLY A 267 -5.33 9.78 0.47
C GLY A 267 -6.79 9.38 0.52
N VAL A 268 -7.10 8.13 0.17
CA VAL A 268 -8.49 7.66 0.11
C VAL A 268 -8.77 6.66 1.23
N GLN A 269 -9.82 6.93 2.00
CA GLN A 269 -10.33 6.05 3.06
C GLN A 269 -11.76 5.62 2.75
N ALA A 270 -12.24 4.59 3.43
CA ALA A 270 -13.65 4.23 3.42
C ALA A 270 -14.41 5.01 4.51
N GLU A 271 -15.62 5.49 4.23
CA GLU A 271 -16.41 6.33 5.15
C GLU A 271 -16.62 5.66 6.53
N GLY A 272 -16.78 4.34 6.57
CA GLY A 272 -16.89 3.58 7.80
C GLY A 272 -15.63 3.51 8.67
N CYS A 273 -14.47 4.03 8.17
CA CYS A 273 -13.21 4.21 8.92
C CYS A 273 -12.31 5.23 8.22
N ALA A 274 -12.52 6.52 8.50
CA ALA A 274 -11.88 7.61 7.76
C ALA A 274 -11.27 8.70 8.67
N PRO A 275 -10.40 8.36 9.65
CA PRO A 275 -9.87 9.33 10.60
C PRO A 275 -9.07 10.45 9.93
N ILE A 276 -8.29 10.15 8.89
CA ILE A 276 -7.44 11.13 8.20
C ILE A 276 -8.27 12.04 7.30
N ALA A 277 -9.23 11.47 6.55
CA ALA A 277 -10.14 12.26 5.71
C ALA A 277 -11.00 13.20 6.56
N LYS A 278 -11.52 12.73 7.70
CA LYS A 278 -12.24 13.56 8.66
C LYS A 278 -11.39 14.72 9.20
N ALA A 279 -10.16 14.46 9.62
CA ALA A 279 -9.25 15.50 10.10
C ALA A 279 -8.91 16.52 9.00
N PHE A 280 -8.80 16.07 7.75
CA PHE A 280 -8.58 16.95 6.60
C PHE A 280 -9.79 17.87 6.35
N GLU A 281 -11.01 17.33 6.33
CA GLU A 281 -12.27 18.05 6.14
C GLU A 281 -12.53 19.06 7.25
N GLU A 282 -12.29 18.68 8.51
CA GLU A 282 -12.41 19.52 9.69
C GLU A 282 -11.24 20.51 9.85
N ASN A 283 -10.27 20.51 8.92
CA ASN A 283 -9.06 21.34 8.98
C ASN A 283 -8.25 21.21 10.28
N LYS A 284 -8.26 20.02 10.90
CA LYS A 284 -7.48 19.71 12.09
C LYS A 284 -6.01 19.47 11.78
N GLU A 285 -5.11 19.86 12.67
CA GLU A 285 -3.67 19.61 12.54
C GLU A 285 -3.29 18.17 12.93
N GLU A 286 -4.07 17.54 13.79
CA GLU A 286 -3.83 16.22 14.34
C GLU A 286 -5.00 15.30 14.05
N VAL A 287 -4.70 14.02 13.84
CA VAL A 287 -5.68 12.98 13.57
C VAL A 287 -6.09 12.32 14.88
N GLU A 288 -7.39 12.24 15.12
CA GLU A 288 -7.98 11.52 16.25
C GLU A 288 -8.26 10.06 15.87
N PRO A 289 -8.10 9.10 16.79
CA PRO A 289 -8.45 7.71 16.54
C PRO A 289 -9.93 7.55 16.17
N TRP A 290 -10.21 6.58 15.29
CA TRP A 290 -11.58 6.20 14.91
C TRP A 290 -12.18 5.23 15.92
N GLY A 291 -13.50 5.16 15.93
CA GLY A 291 -14.23 4.15 16.71
C GLY A 291 -14.19 2.75 16.10
N THR A 292 -15.30 2.02 16.16
CA THR A 292 -15.42 0.71 15.53
C THR A 292 -15.55 0.87 14.02
N PRO A 293 -14.68 0.24 13.21
CA PRO A 293 -14.76 0.34 11.76
C PRO A 293 -15.94 -0.47 11.21
N THR A 294 -16.66 0.13 10.23
CA THR A 294 -17.84 -0.47 9.60
C THR A 294 -17.76 -0.33 8.08
N THR A 295 -16.83 -1.04 7.44
CA THR A 295 -16.65 -0.99 5.98
C THR A 295 -16.25 -2.35 5.41
N ILE A 296 -16.58 -2.56 4.12
CA ILE A 296 -16.09 -3.70 3.33
C ILE A 296 -14.61 -3.58 2.96
N ALA A 297 -14.04 -2.38 2.97
CA ALA A 297 -12.64 -2.10 2.62
C ALA A 297 -11.69 -2.36 3.81
N ARG A 298 -11.67 -3.59 4.28
CA ARG A 298 -10.97 -4.00 5.52
C ARG A 298 -9.46 -3.68 5.52
N SER A 299 -8.80 -3.71 4.37
CA SER A 299 -7.35 -3.48 4.27
C SER A 299 -6.94 -2.02 4.50
N VAL A 300 -7.89 -1.07 4.52
CA VAL A 300 -7.68 0.36 4.82
C VAL A 300 -8.43 0.81 6.08
N SER A 301 -9.06 -0.10 6.83
CA SER A 301 -9.84 0.22 8.02
C SER A 301 -8.98 0.28 9.30
N ASP A 302 -7.87 1.03 9.27
CA ASP A 302 -7.05 1.28 10.45
C ASP A 302 -7.66 2.39 11.30
N THR A 303 -7.94 2.08 12.57
CA THR A 303 -8.58 3.01 13.50
C THR A 303 -7.61 4.01 14.14
N LEU A 304 -6.31 3.88 13.93
CA LEU A 304 -5.24 4.67 14.53
C LEU A 304 -5.22 4.67 16.08
N VAL A 305 -5.90 3.71 16.71
CA VAL A 305 -5.86 3.55 18.16
C VAL A 305 -4.46 3.09 18.59
N GLY A 306 -3.82 3.89 19.46
CA GLY A 306 -2.46 3.64 19.94
C GLY A 306 -1.34 4.23 19.07
N HIS A 307 -1.66 4.74 17.86
CA HIS A 307 -0.68 5.35 16.94
C HIS A 307 -1.27 6.49 16.08
N PRO A 308 -2.00 7.47 16.66
CA PRO A 308 -2.61 8.56 15.89
C PRO A 308 -1.59 9.49 15.22
N GLU A 309 -0.36 9.53 15.74
CA GLU A 309 0.74 10.28 15.15
C GLU A 309 1.08 9.83 13.73
N GLU A 310 0.85 8.55 13.39
CA GLU A 310 1.06 8.02 12.05
C GLU A 310 0.07 8.64 11.05
N GLY A 311 -1.21 8.73 11.42
CA GLY A 311 -2.24 9.41 10.63
C GLY A 311 -1.95 10.91 10.50
N THR A 312 -1.49 11.54 11.58
CA THR A 312 -1.09 12.96 11.59
C THR A 312 0.09 13.22 10.63
N TYR A 313 1.05 12.31 10.56
CA TYR A 313 2.15 12.42 9.59
C TYR A 313 1.64 12.32 8.15
N THR A 314 0.78 11.36 7.86
CA THR A 314 0.15 11.21 6.53
C THR A 314 -0.65 12.44 6.15
N LEU A 315 -1.45 13.01 7.05
CA LEU A 315 -2.20 14.24 6.84
C LEU A 315 -1.29 15.42 6.48
N ARG A 316 -0.15 15.57 7.17
CA ARG A 316 0.85 16.60 6.86
C ARG A 316 1.42 16.44 5.44
N VAL A 317 1.73 15.20 5.04
CA VAL A 317 2.25 14.91 3.70
C VAL A 317 1.21 15.22 2.61
N ILE A 318 -0.06 14.87 2.83
CA ILE A 318 -1.16 15.21 1.92
C ILE A 318 -1.23 16.73 1.74
N ARG A 319 -1.21 17.52 2.81
CA ARG A 319 -1.22 18.99 2.76
C ARG A 319 0.02 19.57 2.11
N GLU A 320 1.21 19.04 2.43
CA GLU A 320 2.48 19.44 1.81
C GLU A 320 2.43 19.27 0.29
N SER A 321 1.85 18.18 -0.18
CA SER A 321 1.68 17.89 -1.61
C SER A 321 0.62 18.76 -2.30
N LYS A 322 -0.10 19.60 -1.56
CA LYS A 322 -1.30 20.32 -2.02
C LYS A 322 -2.39 19.36 -2.54
N GLY A 323 -2.43 18.17 -1.95
CA GLY A 323 -3.33 17.08 -2.29
C GLY A 323 -4.65 17.12 -1.53
N TYR A 324 -5.28 15.97 -1.44
CA TYR A 324 -6.62 15.83 -0.87
C TYR A 324 -6.74 14.58 0.00
N ALA A 325 -7.58 14.59 1.02
CA ALA A 325 -7.97 13.39 1.73
C ALA A 325 -9.49 13.26 1.63
N ILE A 326 -9.97 12.09 1.19
CA ILE A 326 -11.37 11.84 0.90
C ILE A 326 -11.82 10.49 1.42
N ALA A 327 -13.06 10.42 1.92
CA ALA A 327 -13.73 9.19 2.29
C ALA A 327 -14.78 8.83 1.25
N VAL A 328 -14.86 7.54 0.87
CA VAL A 328 -15.85 7.01 -0.07
C VAL A 328 -16.73 5.97 0.60
N THR A 329 -17.99 5.88 0.17
CA THR A 329 -18.97 4.92 0.74
C THR A 329 -18.71 3.49 0.25
N ASP A 330 -19.26 2.50 0.95
CA ASP A 330 -19.18 1.11 0.52
C ASP A 330 -19.90 0.87 -0.81
N GLU A 331 -20.96 1.62 -1.10
CA GLU A 331 -21.69 1.58 -2.38
C GLU A 331 -20.82 2.07 -3.53
N GLU A 332 -20.12 3.19 -3.37
CA GLU A 332 -19.19 3.71 -4.37
C GLU A 332 -18.00 2.76 -4.61
N ILE A 333 -17.53 2.10 -3.54
CA ILE A 333 -16.48 1.08 -3.64
C ILE A 333 -16.97 -0.11 -4.48
N LEU A 334 -18.19 -0.60 -4.24
CA LEU A 334 -18.79 -1.70 -4.99
C LEU A 334 -18.97 -1.33 -6.48
N GLU A 335 -19.45 -0.13 -6.77
CA GLU A 335 -19.54 0.40 -8.15
C GLU A 335 -18.16 0.46 -8.80
N ALA A 336 -17.16 0.96 -8.11
CA ALA A 336 -15.79 1.07 -8.62
C ALA A 336 -15.16 -0.31 -8.93
N ILE A 337 -15.44 -1.33 -8.12
CA ILE A 337 -15.00 -2.71 -8.42
C ILE A 337 -15.63 -3.19 -9.73
N ASP A 338 -16.93 -2.94 -9.94
CA ASP A 338 -17.65 -3.37 -11.12
C ASP A 338 -17.15 -2.64 -12.37
N LEU A 339 -16.94 -1.31 -12.28
CA LEU A 339 -16.35 -0.50 -13.34
C LEU A 339 -14.95 -0.97 -13.72
N LEU A 340 -14.05 -1.18 -12.77
CA LEU A 340 -12.71 -1.72 -13.03
C LEU A 340 -12.74 -3.07 -13.74
N ALA A 341 -13.62 -3.96 -13.29
CA ALA A 341 -13.73 -5.30 -13.84
C ALA A 341 -14.27 -5.28 -15.28
N ARG A 342 -15.28 -4.46 -15.57
CA ARG A 342 -15.95 -4.40 -16.88
C ARG A 342 -15.17 -3.58 -17.90
N GLU A 343 -14.62 -2.44 -17.48
CA GLU A 343 -13.99 -1.51 -18.42
C GLU A 343 -12.52 -1.85 -18.68
N GLU A 344 -11.79 -2.37 -17.68
CA GLU A 344 -10.35 -2.59 -17.79
C GLU A 344 -9.92 -4.05 -17.50
N SER A 345 -10.88 -4.96 -17.25
CA SER A 345 -10.60 -6.36 -16.84
C SER A 345 -9.73 -6.45 -15.58
N VAL A 346 -9.88 -5.50 -14.68
CA VAL A 346 -9.14 -5.37 -13.43
C VAL A 346 -10.02 -5.74 -12.25
N LEU A 347 -9.87 -6.94 -11.70
CA LEU A 347 -10.60 -7.35 -10.50
C LEU A 347 -9.83 -6.90 -9.25
N ALA A 348 -10.28 -5.79 -8.65
CA ALA A 348 -9.66 -5.16 -7.47
C ALA A 348 -10.32 -5.60 -6.17
N GLU A 349 -9.55 -5.69 -5.08
CA GLU A 349 -10.13 -5.78 -3.74
C GLU A 349 -10.82 -4.46 -3.34
N PRO A 350 -11.78 -4.48 -2.39
CA PRO A 350 -12.51 -3.27 -1.99
C PRO A 350 -11.62 -2.09 -1.61
N ALA A 351 -10.57 -2.33 -0.83
CA ALA A 351 -9.61 -1.30 -0.46
C ALA A 351 -8.93 -0.64 -1.67
N SER A 352 -8.60 -1.43 -2.69
CA SER A 352 -7.98 -0.93 -3.92
C SER A 352 -8.94 -0.12 -4.78
N ALA A 353 -10.21 -0.50 -4.81
CA ALA A 353 -11.22 0.17 -5.62
C ALA A 353 -11.58 1.58 -5.11
N THR A 354 -11.29 1.87 -3.84
CA THR A 354 -11.54 3.20 -3.23
C THR A 354 -10.97 4.34 -4.07
N VAL A 355 -9.79 4.15 -4.69
CA VAL A 355 -9.14 5.20 -5.48
C VAL A 355 -9.90 5.55 -6.76
N ILE A 356 -10.60 4.58 -7.35
CA ILE A 356 -11.43 4.83 -8.54
C ILE A 356 -12.75 5.51 -8.12
N ALA A 357 -13.36 5.09 -7.01
CA ALA A 357 -14.52 5.77 -6.45
C ALA A 357 -14.21 7.25 -6.15
N ALA A 358 -13.07 7.52 -5.52
CA ALA A 358 -12.62 8.87 -5.23
C ALA A 358 -12.31 9.67 -6.50
N ALA A 359 -11.60 9.10 -7.47
CA ALA A 359 -11.28 9.77 -8.73
C ALA A 359 -12.54 10.13 -9.52
N LYS A 360 -13.54 9.24 -9.57
CA LYS A 360 -14.85 9.51 -10.17
C LYS A 360 -15.54 10.70 -9.48
N ARG A 361 -15.67 10.67 -8.15
CA ARG A 361 -16.32 11.75 -7.38
C ARG A 361 -15.60 13.08 -7.58
N MET A 362 -14.27 13.12 -7.48
CA MET A 362 -13.50 14.35 -7.64
C MET A 362 -13.57 14.91 -9.07
N ALA A 363 -13.74 14.07 -10.09
CA ALA A 363 -13.99 14.49 -11.47
C ALA A 363 -15.41 15.09 -11.64
N GLU A 364 -16.44 14.44 -11.07
CA GLU A 364 -17.83 14.93 -11.07
C GLU A 364 -17.96 16.29 -10.35
N GLU A 365 -17.25 16.45 -9.23
CA GLU A 365 -17.18 17.69 -8.45
C GLU A 365 -16.26 18.76 -9.07
N LYS A 366 -15.59 18.45 -10.19
CA LYS A 366 -14.65 19.33 -10.91
C LYS A 366 -13.45 19.79 -10.06
N ILE A 367 -13.04 18.98 -9.10
CA ILE A 367 -11.80 19.17 -8.33
C ILE A 367 -10.59 18.80 -9.22
N ILE A 368 -10.79 17.81 -10.09
CA ILE A 368 -9.80 17.38 -11.10
C ILE A 368 -10.28 17.85 -12.47
N ASP A 369 -9.38 18.51 -13.23
CA ASP A 369 -9.66 18.81 -14.64
C ASP A 369 -9.55 17.53 -15.48
N LYS A 370 -10.43 17.39 -16.47
CA LYS A 370 -10.50 16.22 -17.36
C LYS A 370 -9.22 15.93 -18.13
N ASP A 371 -8.38 16.93 -18.30
CA ASP A 371 -7.12 16.84 -19.06
C ASP A 371 -5.90 16.60 -18.13
N GLU A 372 -6.06 16.68 -16.80
CA GLU A 372 -5.01 16.35 -15.84
C GLU A 372 -4.66 14.85 -15.85
N VAL A 373 -3.41 14.55 -15.55
CA VAL A 373 -2.87 13.19 -15.51
C VAL A 373 -3.10 12.60 -14.12
N VAL A 374 -3.89 11.54 -14.05
CA VAL A 374 -4.28 10.86 -12.82
C VAL A 374 -3.73 9.43 -12.79
N VAL A 375 -3.03 9.06 -11.72
CA VAL A 375 -2.53 7.69 -11.50
C VAL A 375 -3.23 7.07 -10.30
N CYS A 376 -3.83 5.89 -10.52
CA CYS A 376 -4.53 5.09 -9.50
C CYS A 376 -3.86 3.72 -9.34
N PRO A 377 -3.05 3.48 -8.30
CA PRO A 377 -2.54 2.16 -7.99
C PRO A 377 -3.66 1.24 -7.49
N ILE A 378 -3.81 0.10 -8.13
CA ILE A 378 -4.70 -0.98 -7.69
C ILE A 378 -3.88 -1.95 -6.84
N THR A 379 -3.97 -1.75 -5.54
CA THR A 379 -3.03 -2.26 -4.54
C THR A 379 -3.16 -3.75 -4.21
N GLY A 380 -4.29 -4.39 -4.53
CA GLY A 380 -4.52 -5.82 -4.28
C GLY A 380 -5.64 -6.42 -5.12
N THR A 381 -5.60 -7.75 -5.26
CA THR A 381 -6.56 -8.49 -6.09
C THR A 381 -7.86 -8.80 -5.34
N GLY A 382 -9.00 -8.69 -6.04
CA GLY A 382 -10.32 -9.09 -5.55
C GLY A 382 -10.46 -10.60 -5.26
N LEU A 383 -9.58 -11.43 -5.82
CA LEU A 383 -9.59 -12.87 -5.55
C LEU A 383 -9.31 -13.23 -4.09
N LYS A 384 -8.74 -12.32 -3.30
CA LYS A 384 -8.51 -12.48 -1.87
C LYS A 384 -9.74 -12.14 -1.01
N ASP A 385 -10.80 -11.57 -1.59
CA ASP A 385 -12.03 -11.16 -0.91
C ASP A 385 -13.29 -11.68 -1.62
N ILE A 386 -13.31 -12.99 -1.89
CA ILE A 386 -14.35 -13.69 -2.67
C ILE A 386 -15.76 -13.46 -2.09
N GLU A 387 -15.89 -13.36 -0.78
CA GLU A 387 -17.17 -13.08 -0.11
C GLU A 387 -17.79 -11.76 -0.58
N ILE A 388 -16.96 -10.70 -0.71
CA ILE A 388 -17.43 -9.41 -1.22
C ILE A 388 -17.72 -9.50 -2.72
N MET A 389 -16.85 -10.16 -3.48
CA MET A 389 -17.07 -10.38 -4.92
C MET A 389 -18.39 -11.11 -5.21
N SER A 390 -18.78 -12.05 -4.34
CA SER A 390 -20.04 -12.79 -4.52
C SER A 390 -21.28 -11.91 -4.36
N LYS A 391 -21.21 -10.83 -3.57
CA LYS A 391 -22.32 -9.88 -3.39
C LYS A 391 -22.58 -9.01 -4.61
N LEU A 392 -21.61 -8.89 -5.49
CA LEU A 392 -21.68 -8.11 -6.73
C LEU A 392 -22.33 -8.89 -7.90
N ARG A 393 -22.68 -10.14 -7.70
CA ARG A 393 -23.12 -11.00 -8.81
C ARG A 393 -24.45 -11.66 -8.49
N GLU A 394 -25.28 -11.77 -9.52
CA GLU A 394 -26.50 -12.56 -9.47
C GLU A 394 -26.19 -14.05 -9.32
N LYS A 395 -27.16 -14.81 -8.82
CA LYS A 395 -27.04 -16.25 -8.75
C LYS A 395 -26.92 -16.84 -10.15
N THR A 396 -25.87 -17.63 -10.37
CA THR A 396 -25.68 -18.36 -11.61
C THR A 396 -26.85 -19.32 -11.84
N PRO A 397 -27.54 -19.27 -12.99
CA PRO A 397 -28.60 -20.23 -13.29
C PRO A 397 -28.01 -21.63 -13.44
N LEU A 398 -28.74 -22.61 -12.90
CA LEU A 398 -28.43 -24.03 -13.09
C LEU A 398 -29.46 -24.63 -14.03
N ILE A 399 -28.99 -25.19 -15.15
CA ILE A 399 -29.83 -25.84 -16.15
C ILE A 399 -29.35 -27.27 -16.39
N SER A 400 -30.22 -28.13 -16.96
CA SER A 400 -29.83 -29.41 -17.53
C SER A 400 -29.07 -29.19 -18.85
N ALA A 401 -28.43 -30.22 -19.39
CA ALA A 401 -27.80 -30.16 -20.71
C ALA A 401 -28.87 -30.19 -21.83
N ASP A 402 -29.76 -29.20 -21.81
CA ASP A 402 -30.90 -29.06 -22.73
C ASP A 402 -30.94 -27.65 -23.33
N ILE A 403 -31.04 -27.58 -24.66
CA ILE A 403 -31.01 -26.32 -25.40
C ILE A 403 -32.22 -25.42 -25.08
N GLY A 404 -33.39 -26.01 -24.85
CA GLY A 404 -34.61 -25.25 -24.53
C GLY A 404 -34.55 -24.60 -23.13
N GLU A 405 -33.80 -25.21 -22.17
CA GLU A 405 -33.53 -24.57 -20.89
C GLU A 405 -32.53 -23.42 -21.07
N LEU A 406 -31.51 -23.58 -21.91
CA LEU A 406 -30.59 -22.51 -22.24
C LEU A 406 -31.27 -21.31 -22.90
N GLU A 407 -32.14 -21.56 -23.90
CA GLU A 407 -32.88 -20.50 -24.59
C GLU A 407 -33.69 -19.65 -23.60
N ARG A 408 -34.39 -20.28 -22.66
CA ARG A 408 -35.15 -19.56 -21.61
C ARG A 408 -34.27 -18.67 -20.74
N VAL A 409 -33.07 -19.14 -20.39
CA VAL A 409 -32.13 -18.31 -19.60
C VAL A 409 -31.62 -17.12 -20.42
N ILE A 410 -31.22 -17.35 -21.68
CA ILE A 410 -30.76 -16.29 -22.61
C ILE A 410 -31.85 -15.22 -22.78
N GLU A 411 -33.11 -15.62 -23.00
CA GLU A 411 -34.23 -14.68 -23.12
C GLU A 411 -34.43 -13.78 -21.88
N THR A 412 -34.10 -14.28 -20.68
CA THR A 412 -34.14 -13.44 -19.44
C THR A 412 -33.04 -12.42 -19.38
N TRP A 413 -31.86 -12.70 -19.96
CA TRP A 413 -30.74 -11.78 -20.01
C TRP A 413 -30.82 -10.74 -21.13
N MET A 414 -31.63 -11.01 -22.15
CA MET A 414 -31.84 -10.11 -23.31
C MET A 414 -32.95 -9.05 -23.03
N LYS A 415 -33.69 -9.20 -21.95
CA LYS A 415 -34.72 -8.25 -21.48
C LYS A 415 -34.13 -7.24 -20.53
#